data_ef1a93b0a50dd64e9b757553b4697601
#
_entry.id   ef1a93b0a50dd64e9b757553b4697601
#
_cell.length_a   1.000
_cell.length_b   1.000
_cell.length_c   1.000
_cell.angle_alpha   90.00
_cell.angle_beta   90.00
_cell.angle_gamma   90.00
#
_symmetry.space_group_name_H-M   'P 1'
#
loop_
_entity.id
_entity.type
_entity.pdbx_description
1 polymer ?
#
loop_
_entity_poly.entity_id
_entity_poly.type
_entity_poly.pdbx_seq_one_letter_code
_entity_poly.pdbx_strand_id
1 'polypeptide(L)'
;MEKRLPSLKKAVFSLILLPFFTGFLWAQTPSIIEHIRFAVWSEVDAYPGTQAAAQDADAKEFDYSIARIKETVPFLMEGLVYGWNFVYTPSDKARGVEEYFEITPVRTAGVPEPVEGSFDIKYSSVWIENNRFNCWVDYTRTPSEIQTYNLWASIQNPTIQGRGYGDLSLGFEGIKQASQDALKNAIRSYYRNTIKNKPKEITGRVLIRKTPLIGIDRGRYVIKLDFFLECGTILEYSQF
;
A
#
# COMPACT_ATOMS: atom_id res chain seq x y z
N MET A 1 91.12 -33.61 -11.88
CA MET A 1 90.97 -32.37 -11.11
C MET A 1 89.50 -31.91 -11.32
N GLU A 2 88.71 -32.28 -10.45
CA GLU A 2 87.25 -32.05 -10.52
C GLU A 2 86.88 -30.89 -9.64
N LYS A 3 86.39 -29.80 -10.22
CA LYS A 3 85.87 -28.64 -9.47
C LYS A 3 84.39 -28.76 -9.22
N ARG A 4 84.06 -29.03 -7.97
CA ARG A 4 82.67 -29.03 -7.51
C ARG A 4 82.12 -27.59 -7.36
N LEU A 5 81.00 -27.30 -8.02
CA LEU A 5 80.23 -26.09 -7.79
C LEU A 5 79.41 -26.18 -6.48
N PRO A 6 79.23 -25.08 -5.77
CA PRO A 6 78.44 -25.06 -4.58
C PRO A 6 76.95 -24.96 -4.89
N SER A 7 76.17 -25.72 -4.12
CA SER A 7 74.67 -25.82 -4.18
C SER A 7 74.02 -24.52 -3.83
N LEU A 8 73.14 -24.04 -4.71
CA LEU A 8 72.27 -22.89 -4.52
C LEU A 8 71.15 -23.30 -3.57
N LYS A 9 71.15 -22.75 -2.35
CA LYS A 9 70.03 -22.90 -1.39
C LYS A 9 68.82 -22.14 -1.90
N LYS A 10 67.76 -22.85 -2.21
CA LYS A 10 66.44 -22.29 -2.56
C LYS A 10 65.83 -21.59 -1.32
N ALA A 11 65.85 -20.25 -1.31
CA ALA A 11 65.06 -19.47 -0.37
C ALA A 11 63.61 -19.52 -0.82
N VAL A 12 62.76 -20.25 -0.05
CA VAL A 12 61.30 -20.23 -0.24
C VAL A 12 60.80 -18.95 0.41
N PHE A 13 60.45 -17.98 -0.40
CA PHE A 13 59.74 -16.77 0.04
C PHE A 13 58.27 -17.14 0.22
N SER A 14 57.86 -17.42 1.47
CA SER A 14 56.47 -17.62 1.82
C SER A 14 55.80 -16.26 1.86
N LEU A 15 55.09 -15.92 0.76
CA LEU A 15 54.25 -14.74 0.66
C LEU A 15 52.97 -15.00 1.44
N ILE A 16 52.87 -14.53 2.68
CA ILE A 16 51.63 -14.55 3.48
C ILE A 16 50.67 -13.54 2.85
N LEU A 17 49.73 -14.03 2.06
CA LEU A 17 48.61 -13.27 1.57
C LEU A 17 47.61 -13.09 2.74
N LEU A 18 47.67 -11.95 3.43
CA LEU A 18 46.64 -11.51 4.36
C LEU A 18 45.36 -11.17 3.53
N PRO A 19 44.26 -11.87 3.76
CA PRO A 19 42.98 -11.45 3.15
C PRO A 19 42.56 -10.13 3.82
N PHE A 20 42.66 -9.04 3.08
CA PHE A 20 41.99 -7.81 3.39
C PHE A 20 40.48 -8.11 3.37
N PHE A 21 39.92 -8.50 4.52
CA PHE A 21 38.49 -8.45 4.74
C PHE A 21 38.11 -6.97 4.81
N THR A 22 37.93 -6.35 3.65
CA THR A 22 37.14 -5.14 3.53
C THR A 22 35.72 -5.55 3.84
N GLY A 23 35.34 -5.41 5.10
CA GLY A 23 33.95 -5.45 5.54
C GLY A 23 33.21 -4.37 4.76
N PHE A 24 32.59 -4.75 3.63
CA PHE A 24 31.52 -3.97 3.06
C PHE A 24 30.42 -3.93 4.11
N LEU A 25 30.42 -2.85 4.90
CA LEU A 25 29.23 -2.39 5.59
C LEU A 25 28.19 -2.13 4.49
N TRP A 26 27.45 -3.17 4.17
CA TRP A 26 26.19 -3.01 3.48
C TRP A 26 25.35 -2.14 4.40
N ALA A 27 25.26 -0.86 4.10
CA ALA A 27 24.22 -0.03 4.64
C ALA A 27 22.94 -0.75 4.22
N GLN A 28 22.33 -1.47 5.16
CA GLN A 28 21.04 -2.10 4.93
C GLN A 28 20.09 -0.95 4.66
N THR A 29 19.76 -0.75 3.39
CA THR A 29 18.59 0.05 3.03
C THR A 29 17.45 -0.55 3.82
N PRO A 30 16.76 0.24 4.68
CA PRO A 30 15.67 -0.28 5.48
C PRO A 30 14.72 -1.02 4.55
N SER A 31 14.45 -2.27 4.86
CA SER A 31 13.60 -3.08 3.99
C SER A 31 12.23 -2.43 3.95
N ILE A 32 11.59 -2.42 2.78
CA ILE A 32 10.19 -1.98 2.60
C ILE A 32 9.22 -2.64 3.61
N ILE A 33 9.66 -3.75 4.21
CA ILE A 33 8.94 -4.48 5.24
C ILE A 33 8.93 -3.71 6.57
N GLU A 34 10.06 -3.13 6.96
CA GLU A 34 10.20 -2.41 8.25
C GLU A 34 9.71 -0.97 8.16
N HIS A 35 10.03 -0.28 7.06
CA HIS A 35 9.69 1.12 6.85
C HIS A 35 8.69 1.29 5.72
N ILE A 36 7.57 1.92 6.05
CA ILE A 36 6.62 2.43 5.06
C ILE A 36 6.97 3.88 4.82
N ARG A 37 7.36 4.21 3.60
CA ARG A 37 7.60 5.58 3.17
C ARG A 37 6.96 5.82 1.81
N PHE A 38 6.11 6.85 1.72
CA PHE A 38 5.49 7.26 0.47
C PHE A 38 5.17 8.76 0.47
N ALA A 39 5.09 9.33 -0.70
CA ALA A 39 4.61 10.68 -0.87
C ALA A 39 3.08 10.67 -0.95
N VAL A 40 2.46 11.58 -0.21
CA VAL A 40 1.02 11.88 -0.30
C VAL A 40 0.85 13.33 -0.68
N TRP A 41 -0.25 13.62 -1.34
CA TRP A 41 -0.56 14.98 -1.74
C TRP A 41 -2.06 15.27 -1.60
N SER A 42 -2.39 16.54 -1.52
CA SER A 42 -3.73 17.08 -1.65
C SER A 42 -3.71 18.31 -2.55
N GLU A 43 -4.83 18.69 -3.10
CA GLU A 43 -5.01 19.99 -3.72
C GLU A 43 -4.72 21.10 -2.70
N VAL A 44 -4.16 22.23 -3.15
CA VAL A 44 -3.93 23.39 -2.28
C VAL A 44 -5.27 23.98 -1.85
N ASP A 45 -6.20 24.12 -2.79
CA ASP A 45 -7.53 24.68 -2.56
C ASP A 45 -8.61 23.62 -2.71
N ALA A 46 -9.70 23.78 -1.97
CA ALA A 46 -10.89 22.96 -2.12
C ALA A 46 -11.50 23.14 -3.52
N TYR A 47 -12.11 22.08 -4.06
CA TYR A 47 -12.76 22.14 -5.36
C TYR A 47 -13.90 23.18 -5.34
N PRO A 48 -13.96 24.12 -6.32
CA PRO A 48 -14.97 25.17 -6.33
C PRO A 48 -16.40 24.63 -6.31
N GLY A 49 -17.26 25.27 -5.53
CA GLY A 49 -18.68 24.91 -5.40
C GLY A 49 -18.95 23.76 -4.43
N THR A 50 -17.94 23.24 -3.73
CA THR A 50 -18.12 22.23 -2.69
C THR A 50 -18.37 22.89 -1.32
N GLN A 51 -18.91 22.11 -0.38
CA GLN A 51 -19.06 22.55 1.01
C GLN A 51 -17.71 22.85 1.67
N ALA A 52 -16.68 22.12 1.30
CA ALA A 52 -15.31 22.35 1.75
C ALA A 52 -14.79 23.72 1.31
N ALA A 53 -15.05 24.14 0.07
CA ALA A 53 -14.68 25.46 -0.43
C ALA A 53 -15.39 26.61 0.32
N ALA A 54 -16.63 26.37 0.78
CA ALA A 54 -17.37 27.37 1.58
C ALA A 54 -16.80 27.52 3.01
N GLN A 55 -16.24 26.44 3.56
CA GLN A 55 -15.59 26.45 4.88
C GLN A 55 -14.18 27.02 4.85
N ASP A 56 -13.51 26.98 3.70
CA ASP A 56 -12.11 27.37 3.53
C ASP A 56 -11.93 28.91 3.41
N ALA A 57 -13.03 29.66 3.27
CA ALA A 57 -12.99 31.12 3.08
C ALA A 57 -12.31 31.89 4.23
N ASP A 58 -12.30 31.34 5.44
CA ASP A 58 -11.66 31.91 6.63
C ASP A 58 -10.46 31.08 7.14
N ALA A 59 -10.04 30.03 6.41
CA ALA A 59 -8.97 29.14 6.80
C ALA A 59 -7.58 29.74 6.54
N LYS A 60 -6.59 29.30 7.29
CA LYS A 60 -5.19 29.65 7.02
C LYS A 60 -4.71 28.91 5.77
N GLU A 61 -3.69 29.48 5.14
CA GLU A 61 -3.01 28.86 4.01
C GLU A 61 -2.67 27.40 4.33
N PHE A 62 -3.09 26.46 3.44
CA PHE A 62 -2.91 25.01 3.53
C PHE A 62 -3.72 24.25 4.61
N ASP A 63 -4.59 24.89 5.38
CA ASP A 63 -5.43 24.18 6.36
C ASP A 63 -6.27 23.09 5.68
N TYR A 64 -6.83 23.37 4.51
CA TYR A 64 -7.57 22.38 3.70
C TYR A 64 -6.69 21.20 3.31
N SER A 65 -5.50 21.47 2.75
CA SER A 65 -4.58 20.42 2.31
C SER A 65 -4.12 19.53 3.47
N ILE A 66 -3.80 20.16 4.60
CA ILE A 66 -3.38 19.46 5.81
C ILE A 66 -4.50 18.57 6.33
N ALA A 67 -5.74 19.06 6.37
CA ALA A 67 -6.89 18.28 6.78
C ALA A 67 -7.10 17.05 5.88
N ARG A 68 -7.05 17.23 4.56
CA ARG A 68 -7.18 16.13 3.59
C ARG A 68 -6.10 15.06 3.74
N ILE A 69 -4.85 15.48 3.94
CA ILE A 69 -3.74 14.55 4.20
C ILE A 69 -3.95 13.78 5.49
N LYS A 70 -4.38 14.46 6.56
CA LYS A 70 -4.67 13.82 7.86
C LYS A 70 -5.83 12.82 7.81
N GLU A 71 -6.75 12.93 6.87
CA GLU A 71 -7.80 11.93 6.63
C GLU A 71 -7.31 10.79 5.73
N THR A 72 -6.58 11.12 4.68
CA THR A 72 -6.13 10.16 3.67
C THR A 72 -5.07 9.19 4.22
N VAL A 73 -4.10 9.71 4.98
CA VAL A 73 -2.96 8.91 5.44
C VAL A 73 -3.38 7.80 6.41
N PRO A 74 -4.18 8.04 7.47
CA PRO A 74 -4.63 6.96 8.34
C PRO A 74 -5.41 5.87 7.61
N PHE A 75 -6.28 6.24 6.66
CA PHE A 75 -7.03 5.29 5.84
C PHE A 75 -6.09 4.37 5.02
N LEU A 76 -5.08 4.94 4.38
CA LEU A 76 -4.11 4.16 3.62
C LEU A 76 -3.19 3.32 4.53
N MET A 77 -2.80 3.87 5.69
CA MET A 77 -2.00 3.17 6.68
C MET A 77 -2.74 1.96 7.26
N GLU A 78 -4.05 2.09 7.50
CA GLU A 78 -4.88 0.95 7.89
C GLU A 78 -4.78 -0.19 6.88
N GLY A 79 -4.92 0.12 5.59
CA GLY A 79 -4.77 -0.86 4.51
C GLY A 79 -3.36 -1.45 4.38
N LEU A 80 -2.31 -0.66 4.71
CA LEU A 80 -0.90 -1.09 4.62
C LEU A 80 -0.42 -1.93 5.80
N VAL A 81 -1.02 -1.74 6.98
CA VAL A 81 -0.56 -2.36 8.24
C VAL A 81 -1.48 -3.49 8.68
N TYR A 82 -2.80 -3.24 8.70
CA TYR A 82 -3.80 -4.20 9.21
C TYR A 82 -4.62 -4.83 8.09
N GLY A 83 -4.76 -4.14 6.97
CA GLY A 83 -5.58 -4.59 5.85
C GLY A 83 -7.03 -4.16 5.94
N TRP A 84 -7.80 -4.57 4.94
CA TRP A 84 -9.23 -4.32 4.82
C TRP A 84 -9.99 -5.62 4.62
N ASN A 85 -11.15 -5.73 5.26
CA ASN A 85 -12.15 -6.72 4.89
C ASN A 85 -12.93 -6.22 3.67
N PHE A 86 -13.40 -7.12 2.84
CA PHE A 86 -14.29 -6.77 1.73
C PHE A 86 -15.47 -7.72 1.62
N VAL A 87 -16.58 -7.18 1.11
CA VAL A 87 -17.75 -7.91 0.66
C VAL A 87 -18.01 -7.52 -0.80
N TYR A 88 -18.13 -8.49 -1.67
CA TYR A 88 -18.39 -8.29 -3.09
C TYR A 88 -19.55 -9.13 -3.59
N THR A 89 -20.61 -8.49 -4.04
CA THR A 89 -21.73 -9.11 -4.75
C THR A 89 -21.63 -8.75 -6.22
N PRO A 90 -21.29 -9.68 -7.11
CA PRO A 90 -21.24 -9.41 -8.55
C PRO A 90 -22.64 -9.13 -9.12
N SER A 91 -22.76 -8.15 -10.01
CA SER A 91 -24.04 -7.88 -10.68
C SER A 91 -24.54 -9.10 -11.45
N ASP A 92 -25.82 -9.44 -11.33
CA ASP A 92 -26.47 -10.51 -12.08
C ASP A 92 -27.79 -10.03 -12.69
N LYS A 93 -27.73 -9.63 -13.95
CA LYS A 93 -28.90 -9.10 -14.67
C LYS A 93 -30.02 -10.12 -14.80
N ALA A 94 -29.70 -11.41 -14.93
CA ALA A 94 -30.71 -12.45 -15.05
C ALA A 94 -31.50 -12.65 -13.77
N ARG A 95 -30.89 -12.34 -12.62
CA ARG A 95 -31.49 -12.44 -11.28
C ARG A 95 -31.91 -11.08 -10.71
N GLY A 96 -31.72 -9.98 -11.44
CA GLY A 96 -32.02 -8.63 -10.94
C GLY A 96 -31.11 -8.17 -9.80
N VAL A 97 -29.89 -8.73 -9.69
CA VAL A 97 -28.93 -8.37 -8.63
C VAL A 97 -28.03 -7.26 -9.13
N GLU A 98 -28.01 -6.15 -8.39
CA GLU A 98 -27.07 -5.05 -8.63
C GLU A 98 -25.70 -5.38 -8.05
N GLU A 99 -24.65 -4.75 -8.59
CA GLU A 99 -23.30 -4.90 -8.07
C GLU A 99 -23.15 -4.14 -6.76
N TYR A 100 -22.66 -4.84 -5.74
CA TYR A 100 -22.35 -4.24 -4.45
C TYR A 100 -20.89 -4.53 -4.08
N PHE A 101 -20.21 -3.52 -3.55
CA PHE A 101 -18.84 -3.66 -3.04
C PHE A 101 -18.61 -2.74 -1.85
N GLU A 102 -18.12 -3.31 -0.78
CA GLU A 102 -17.81 -2.60 0.45
C GLU A 102 -16.44 -3.02 0.99
N ILE A 103 -15.72 -2.06 1.57
CA ILE A 103 -14.51 -2.30 2.36
C ILE A 103 -14.71 -1.78 3.77
N THR A 104 -14.22 -2.54 4.75
CA THR A 104 -14.16 -2.13 6.14
C THR A 104 -12.75 -2.37 6.69
N PRO A 105 -12.15 -1.40 7.41
CA PRO A 105 -10.88 -1.60 8.07
C PRO A 105 -10.94 -2.78 9.03
N VAL A 106 -9.88 -3.62 9.04
CA VAL A 106 -9.83 -4.81 9.91
C VAL A 106 -9.83 -4.42 11.38
N ARG A 107 -9.13 -3.35 11.72
CA ARG A 107 -8.95 -2.90 13.10
C ARG A 107 -10.19 -2.29 13.72
N THR A 108 -11.06 -1.68 12.91
CA THR A 108 -12.29 -1.05 13.38
C THR A 108 -13.47 -2.00 13.48
N ALA A 109 -13.32 -3.26 13.05
CA ALA A 109 -14.36 -4.27 13.23
C ALA A 109 -14.55 -4.59 14.73
N GLY A 110 -15.36 -3.79 15.41
CA GLY A 110 -15.72 -3.95 16.82
C GLY A 110 -15.10 -2.93 17.80
N VAL A 111 -14.34 -1.94 17.31
CA VAL A 111 -13.88 -0.81 18.13
C VAL A 111 -14.59 0.45 17.64
N PRO A 112 -15.34 1.17 18.51
CA PRO A 112 -15.94 2.44 18.12
C PRO A 112 -14.83 3.47 17.88
N GLU A 113 -14.81 4.04 16.69
CA GLU A 113 -13.94 5.11 16.18
C GLU A 113 -12.43 4.76 16.12
N PRO A 114 -11.72 5.10 15.02
CA PRO A 114 -10.27 5.07 15.03
C PRO A 114 -9.80 6.08 16.08
N VAL A 115 -9.12 5.58 17.10
CA VAL A 115 -8.50 6.45 18.11
C VAL A 115 -7.49 7.33 17.37
N GLU A 116 -7.75 8.62 17.35
CA GLU A 116 -6.83 9.62 16.82
C GLU A 116 -5.45 9.39 17.48
N GLY A 117 -4.40 9.11 16.69
CA GLY A 117 -3.07 8.78 17.19
C GLY A 117 -2.70 7.29 17.22
N SER A 118 -3.48 6.41 16.56
CA SER A 118 -3.19 4.97 16.56
C SER A 118 -1.91 4.56 15.82
N PHE A 119 -1.35 5.44 14.97
CA PHE A 119 -0.09 5.25 14.28
C PHE A 119 0.89 6.37 14.64
N ASP A 120 2.15 6.03 14.95
CA ASP A 120 3.24 7.00 15.06
C ASP A 120 3.72 7.42 13.66
N ILE A 121 2.86 8.17 12.98
CA ILE A 121 3.12 8.65 11.63
C ILE A 121 3.92 9.95 11.70
N LYS A 122 5.05 9.97 11.00
CA LYS A 122 5.88 11.16 10.84
C LYS A 122 5.63 11.78 9.47
N TYR A 123 5.30 13.06 9.47
CA TYR A 123 5.16 13.86 8.26
C TYR A 123 6.42 14.70 8.09
N SER A 124 7.04 14.65 6.92
CA SER A 124 8.31 15.33 6.67
C SER A 124 8.38 15.93 5.27
N SER A 125 9.28 16.90 5.08
CA SER A 125 9.63 17.47 3.78
C SER A 125 8.41 17.89 2.95
N VAL A 126 7.72 18.93 3.41
CA VAL A 126 6.59 19.53 2.67
C VAL A 126 7.11 20.29 1.45
N TRP A 127 6.43 20.14 0.30
CA TRP A 127 6.68 20.96 -0.90
C TRP A 127 5.40 21.17 -1.69
N ILE A 128 5.37 22.28 -2.46
CA ILE A 128 4.26 22.60 -3.35
C ILE A 128 4.73 22.41 -4.78
N GLU A 129 3.98 21.66 -5.55
CA GLU A 129 4.24 21.39 -6.95
C GLU A 129 2.95 21.18 -7.71
N ASN A 130 2.79 21.85 -8.86
CA ASN A 130 1.59 21.74 -9.71
C ASN A 130 0.27 21.96 -8.97
N ASN A 131 0.19 22.98 -8.13
CA ASN A 131 -0.95 23.29 -7.26
C ASN A 131 -1.35 22.15 -6.31
N ARG A 132 -0.36 21.37 -5.88
CA ARG A 132 -0.52 20.29 -4.89
C ARG A 132 0.39 20.54 -3.71
N PHE A 133 -0.18 20.38 -2.56
CA PHE A 133 0.55 20.31 -1.29
C PHE A 133 0.98 18.87 -1.07
N ASN A 134 2.27 18.61 -1.08
CA ASN A 134 2.86 17.28 -0.96
C ASN A 134 3.62 17.15 0.36
N CYS A 135 3.64 15.95 0.91
CA CYS A 135 4.55 15.61 2.01
C CYS A 135 4.97 14.14 1.96
N TRP A 136 6.08 13.84 2.60
CA TRP A 136 6.48 12.47 2.87
C TRP A 136 5.82 11.96 4.16
N VAL A 137 5.32 10.75 4.08
CA VAL A 137 4.80 9.97 5.21
C VAL A 137 5.81 8.89 5.51
N ASP A 138 6.25 8.83 6.77
CA ASP A 138 7.18 7.83 7.27
C ASP A 138 6.53 7.09 8.46
N TYR A 139 6.57 5.78 8.44
CA TYR A 139 6.09 4.91 9.51
C TYR A 139 7.01 3.72 9.68
N THR A 140 7.34 3.37 10.92
CA THR A 140 8.13 2.19 11.25
C THR A 140 7.22 1.14 11.86
N ARG A 141 7.14 -0.02 11.21
CA ARG A 141 6.36 -1.16 11.71
C ARG A 141 6.94 -1.70 13.00
N THR A 142 6.07 -2.08 13.90
CA THR A 142 6.44 -2.85 15.10
C THR A 142 6.86 -4.27 14.71
N PRO A 143 7.60 -5.00 15.58
CA PRO A 143 7.97 -6.40 15.32
C PRO A 143 6.76 -7.31 15.04
N SER A 144 5.62 -7.08 15.70
CA SER A 144 4.39 -7.84 15.47
C SER A 144 3.77 -7.55 14.11
N GLU A 145 3.81 -6.30 13.65
CA GLU A 145 3.33 -5.92 12.31
C GLU A 145 4.22 -6.46 11.21
N ILE A 146 5.54 -6.54 11.44
CA ILE A 146 6.48 -7.21 10.53
C ILE A 146 6.15 -8.70 10.41
N GLN A 147 5.90 -9.38 11.53
CA GLN A 147 5.49 -10.79 11.52
C GLN A 147 4.18 -10.99 10.76
N THR A 148 3.18 -10.12 11.00
CA THR A 148 1.90 -10.15 10.28
C THR A 148 2.11 -9.93 8.78
N TYR A 149 2.93 -8.95 8.38
CA TYR A 149 3.23 -8.72 6.97
C TYR A 149 3.91 -9.95 6.32
N ASN A 150 4.83 -10.62 7.02
CA ASN A 150 5.49 -11.83 6.53
C ASN A 150 4.51 -13.01 6.37
N LEU A 151 3.51 -13.13 7.25
CA LEU A 151 2.43 -14.11 7.08
C LEU A 151 1.60 -13.82 5.83
N TRP A 152 1.27 -12.55 5.59
CA TRP A 152 0.59 -12.13 4.37
C TRP A 152 1.42 -12.37 3.10
N ALA A 153 2.73 -12.15 3.17
CA ALA A 153 3.66 -12.39 2.07
C ALA A 153 3.93 -13.87 1.80
N SER A 154 3.31 -14.77 2.55
CA SER A 154 3.44 -16.22 2.34
C SER A 154 2.87 -16.65 0.99
N ILE A 155 3.32 -17.80 0.50
CA ILE A 155 2.94 -18.35 -0.81
C ILE A 155 1.43 -18.68 -0.89
N GLN A 156 0.75 -18.77 0.25
CA GLN A 156 -0.69 -19.08 0.32
C GLN A 156 -1.58 -17.92 -0.11
N ASN A 157 -1.09 -16.70 0.02
CA ASN A 157 -1.84 -15.51 -0.32
C ASN A 157 -1.47 -15.02 -1.72
N PRO A 158 -2.38 -15.14 -2.71
CA PRO A 158 -2.14 -14.61 -4.03
C PRO A 158 -1.99 -13.09 -4.01
N THR A 159 -1.23 -12.57 -4.96
CA THR A 159 -1.11 -11.13 -5.17
C THR A 159 -2.04 -10.70 -6.28
N ILE A 160 -2.80 -9.63 -6.01
CA ILE A 160 -3.71 -9.01 -6.97
C ILE A 160 -3.42 -7.53 -7.11
N GLN A 161 -3.78 -6.95 -8.23
CA GLN A 161 -3.51 -5.57 -8.55
C GLN A 161 -4.75 -4.93 -9.17
N GLY A 162 -5.04 -3.70 -8.76
CA GLY A 162 -6.15 -2.96 -9.31
C GLY A 162 -5.87 -1.49 -9.52
N ARG A 163 -6.65 -0.91 -10.40
CA ARG A 163 -6.73 0.52 -10.66
C ARG A 163 -8.18 0.96 -10.50
N GLY A 164 -8.40 2.03 -9.76
CA GLY A 164 -9.74 2.57 -9.55
C GLY A 164 -9.80 4.07 -9.69
N TYR A 165 -11.00 4.59 -9.81
CA TYR A 165 -11.31 5.99 -10.04
C TYR A 165 -12.29 6.51 -9.01
N GLY A 166 -12.12 7.77 -8.60
CA GLY A 166 -13.01 8.49 -7.70
C GLY A 166 -13.21 9.93 -8.13
N ASP A 167 -14.25 10.55 -7.66
CA ASP A 167 -14.57 11.93 -7.98
C ASP A 167 -13.62 12.89 -7.27
N LEU A 168 -12.96 13.78 -8.02
CA LEU A 168 -12.03 14.76 -7.49
C LEU A 168 -12.74 15.78 -6.57
N SER A 169 -13.98 16.15 -6.88
CA SER A 169 -14.76 17.11 -6.10
C SER A 169 -15.09 16.65 -4.68
N LEU A 170 -15.03 15.34 -4.42
CA LEU A 170 -15.32 14.76 -3.13
C LEU A 170 -14.11 14.69 -2.18
N GLY A 171 -12.93 15.15 -2.61
CA GLY A 171 -11.73 15.15 -1.78
C GLY A 171 -11.41 13.76 -1.22
N PHE A 172 -11.35 13.62 0.12
CA PHE A 172 -11.03 12.35 0.76
C PHE A 172 -12.02 11.22 0.38
N GLU A 173 -13.31 11.49 0.30
CA GLU A 173 -14.29 10.48 -0.12
C GLU A 173 -14.05 10.01 -1.56
N GLY A 174 -13.55 10.89 -2.44
CA GLY A 174 -13.12 10.51 -3.79
C GLY A 174 -11.91 9.57 -3.78
N ILE A 175 -10.97 9.77 -2.86
CA ILE A 175 -9.83 8.85 -2.65
C ILE A 175 -10.32 7.49 -2.13
N LYS A 176 -11.26 7.47 -1.19
CA LYS A 176 -11.91 6.23 -0.73
C LYS A 176 -12.60 5.50 -1.87
N GLN A 177 -13.41 6.20 -2.66
CA GLN A 177 -14.08 5.63 -3.84
C GLN A 177 -13.07 5.03 -4.82
N ALA A 178 -11.98 5.75 -5.12
CA ALA A 178 -10.94 5.25 -6.01
C ALA A 178 -10.26 3.99 -5.44
N SER A 179 -10.05 3.92 -4.13
CA SER A 179 -9.47 2.75 -3.47
C SER A 179 -10.42 1.55 -3.50
N GLN A 180 -11.71 1.77 -3.24
CA GLN A 180 -12.76 0.76 -3.35
C GLN A 180 -12.88 0.22 -4.78
N ASP A 181 -12.90 1.12 -5.76
CA ASP A 181 -12.98 0.73 -7.17
C ASP A 181 -11.72 -0.04 -7.62
N ALA A 182 -10.52 0.35 -7.14
CA ALA A 182 -9.28 -0.37 -7.40
C ALA A 182 -9.33 -1.80 -6.86
N LEU A 183 -9.76 -1.98 -5.61
CA LEU A 183 -9.87 -3.30 -5.00
C LEU A 183 -10.97 -4.13 -5.67
N LYS A 184 -12.15 -3.56 -5.93
CA LYS A 184 -13.22 -4.23 -6.66
C LYS A 184 -12.74 -4.77 -8.01
N ASN A 185 -12.02 -3.95 -8.78
CA ASN A 185 -11.49 -4.33 -10.09
C ASN A 185 -10.44 -5.45 -9.96
N ALA A 186 -9.58 -5.42 -8.94
CA ALA A 186 -8.61 -6.48 -8.65
C ALA A 186 -9.31 -7.81 -8.32
N ILE A 187 -10.28 -7.78 -7.39
CA ILE A 187 -11.09 -8.94 -6.97
C ILE A 187 -11.87 -9.53 -8.16
N ARG A 188 -12.56 -8.66 -8.94
CA ARG A 188 -13.29 -9.08 -10.13
C ARG A 188 -12.37 -9.79 -11.14
N SER A 189 -11.19 -9.23 -11.38
CA SER A 189 -10.21 -9.82 -12.31
C SER A 189 -9.70 -11.17 -11.82
N TYR A 190 -9.38 -11.28 -10.55
CA TYR A 190 -8.89 -12.52 -9.94
C TYR A 190 -9.94 -13.63 -10.00
N TYR A 191 -11.14 -13.37 -9.53
CA TYR A 191 -12.18 -14.41 -9.45
C TYR A 191 -12.76 -14.78 -10.79
N ARG A 192 -12.77 -13.87 -11.78
CA ARG A 192 -13.15 -14.21 -13.16
C ARG A 192 -12.29 -15.33 -13.75
N ASN A 193 -11.02 -15.40 -13.34
CA ASN A 193 -10.09 -16.41 -13.82
C ASN A 193 -10.11 -17.69 -12.98
N THR A 194 -10.65 -17.62 -11.76
CA THR A 194 -10.56 -18.70 -10.77
C THR A 194 -11.89 -19.45 -10.62
N ILE A 195 -13.02 -18.75 -10.74
CA ILE A 195 -14.37 -19.32 -10.53
C ILE A 195 -15.10 -19.44 -11.88
N LYS A 196 -15.63 -20.62 -12.16
CA LYS A 196 -16.38 -20.89 -13.40
C LYS A 196 -17.79 -20.29 -13.36
N ASN A 197 -18.49 -20.47 -12.24
CA ASN A 197 -19.84 -19.98 -12.06
C ASN A 197 -19.84 -18.65 -11.30
N LYS A 198 -20.75 -17.74 -11.66
CA LYS A 198 -20.90 -16.48 -10.97
C LYS A 198 -21.35 -16.73 -9.51
N PRO A 199 -20.59 -16.32 -8.49
CA PRO A 199 -21.00 -16.46 -7.10
C PRO A 199 -22.10 -15.46 -6.74
N LYS A 200 -22.82 -15.75 -5.68
CA LYS A 200 -23.78 -14.82 -5.06
C LYS A 200 -23.02 -13.72 -4.31
N GLU A 201 -22.01 -14.11 -3.55
CA GLU A 201 -21.21 -13.18 -2.73
C GLU A 201 -19.81 -13.74 -2.53
N ILE A 202 -18.84 -12.87 -2.43
CA ILE A 202 -17.44 -13.17 -2.10
C ILE A 202 -17.05 -12.28 -0.94
N THR A 203 -16.54 -12.88 0.12
CA THR A 203 -15.93 -12.15 1.23
C THR A 203 -14.46 -12.52 1.38
N GLY A 204 -13.69 -11.65 1.98
CA GLY A 204 -12.28 -11.92 2.22
C GLY A 204 -11.58 -10.73 2.86
N ARG A 205 -10.27 -10.83 2.93
CA ARG A 205 -9.41 -9.80 3.46
C ARG A 205 -8.29 -9.48 2.48
N VAL A 206 -7.81 -8.25 2.52
CA VAL A 206 -6.65 -7.82 1.74
C VAL A 206 -5.71 -7.00 2.60
N LEU A 207 -4.41 -7.08 2.29
CA LEU A 207 -3.40 -6.16 2.81
C LEU A 207 -2.74 -5.45 1.63
N ILE A 208 -2.61 -4.13 1.70
CA ILE A 208 -1.87 -3.39 0.68
C ILE A 208 -0.39 -3.79 0.77
N ARG A 209 0.14 -4.31 -0.33
CA ARG A 209 1.50 -4.86 -0.41
C ARG A 209 2.56 -3.80 -0.64
N LYS A 210 2.26 -2.83 -1.48
CA LYS A 210 3.16 -1.75 -1.89
C LYS A 210 2.53 -0.39 -1.60
N THR A 211 3.37 0.62 -1.52
CA THR A 211 2.91 2.00 -1.35
C THR A 211 1.92 2.39 -2.46
N PRO A 212 0.79 3.03 -2.09
CA PRO A 212 -0.22 3.47 -3.04
C PRO A 212 0.35 4.47 -4.06
N LEU A 213 -0.11 4.37 -5.30
CA LEU A 213 0.14 5.37 -6.33
C LEU A 213 -1.13 6.16 -6.57
N ILE A 214 -1.13 7.42 -6.12
CA ILE A 214 -2.27 8.32 -6.22
C ILE A 214 -1.98 9.39 -7.27
N GLY A 215 -2.86 9.57 -8.23
CA GLY A 215 -2.76 10.56 -9.29
C GLY A 215 -4.11 11.14 -9.68
N ILE A 216 -4.09 11.99 -10.70
CA ILE A 216 -5.29 12.50 -11.38
C ILE A 216 -5.25 12.03 -12.83
N ASP A 217 -6.36 11.55 -13.33
CA ASP A 217 -6.57 11.19 -14.73
C ASP A 217 -7.95 11.69 -15.17
N ARG A 218 -7.97 12.59 -16.16
CA ARG A 218 -9.20 13.18 -16.74
C ARG A 218 -10.14 13.78 -15.69
N GLY A 219 -9.59 14.53 -14.75
CA GLY A 219 -10.36 15.21 -13.70
C GLY A 219 -10.93 14.29 -12.63
N ARG A 220 -10.39 13.08 -12.47
CA ARG A 220 -10.74 12.14 -11.41
C ARG A 220 -9.51 11.67 -10.66
N TYR A 221 -9.65 11.37 -9.39
CA TYR A 221 -8.62 10.59 -8.70
C TYR A 221 -8.43 9.25 -9.40
N VAL A 222 -7.19 8.84 -9.53
CA VAL A 222 -6.80 7.50 -9.96
C VAL A 222 -5.87 6.90 -8.93
N ILE A 223 -6.21 5.72 -8.44
CA ILE A 223 -5.39 5.00 -7.48
C ILE A 223 -5.02 3.64 -8.06
N LYS A 224 -3.72 3.29 -7.94
CA LYS A 224 -3.23 1.94 -8.23
C LYS A 224 -2.77 1.31 -6.93
N LEU A 225 -3.29 0.12 -6.65
CA LEU A 225 -3.00 -0.64 -5.44
C LEU A 225 -2.61 -2.07 -5.79
N ASP A 226 -1.57 -2.56 -5.09
CA ASP A 226 -1.17 -3.96 -5.08
C ASP A 226 -1.57 -4.56 -3.73
N PHE A 227 -2.18 -5.74 -3.75
CA PHE A 227 -2.65 -6.40 -2.54
C PHE A 227 -2.13 -7.83 -2.43
N PHE A 228 -1.97 -8.28 -1.19
CA PHE A 228 -2.11 -9.70 -0.86
C PHE A 228 -3.60 -9.98 -0.63
N LEU A 229 -4.08 -11.13 -1.09
CA LEU A 229 -5.48 -11.54 -0.94
C LEU A 229 -5.57 -12.79 -0.06
N GLU A 230 -6.32 -12.68 1.01
CA GLU A 230 -6.80 -13.83 1.79
C GLU A 230 -8.23 -14.12 1.36
N CYS A 231 -8.40 -15.23 0.64
CA CYS A 231 -9.71 -15.66 0.18
C CYS A 231 -10.54 -16.14 1.38
N GLY A 232 -11.68 -15.48 1.61
CA GLY A 232 -12.65 -15.90 2.62
C GLY A 232 -13.72 -16.83 2.05
N THR A 233 -14.97 -16.51 2.28
CA THR A 233 -16.11 -17.32 1.86
C THR A 233 -16.58 -16.93 0.46
N ILE A 234 -16.86 -17.95 -0.37
CA ILE A 234 -17.53 -17.81 -1.65
C ILE A 234 -18.91 -18.46 -1.52
N LEU A 235 -19.96 -17.65 -1.53
CA LEU A 235 -21.33 -18.14 -1.54
C LEU A 235 -21.78 -18.33 -2.99
N GLU A 236 -22.21 -19.53 -3.30
CA GLU A 236 -22.79 -19.85 -4.61
C GLU A 236 -24.32 -19.74 -4.57
N TYR A 237 -24.93 -19.57 -5.74
CA TYR A 237 -26.38 -19.74 -5.85
C TYR A 237 -26.72 -21.23 -5.73
N SER A 238 -27.68 -21.58 -4.85
CA SER A 238 -28.21 -22.94 -4.80
C SER A 238 -28.82 -23.30 -6.14
N GLN A 239 -28.42 -24.45 -6.68
CA GLN A 239 -29.13 -25.07 -7.79
C GLN A 239 -30.42 -25.68 -7.24
N PHE A 240 -31.55 -25.22 -7.72
CA PHE A 240 -32.83 -25.88 -7.48
C PHE A 240 -33.11 -26.81 -8.66
#